data_3e68fc3c7534df84066480e50f483f7d
#
_entry.id   3e68fc3c7534df84066480e50f483f7d
#
_cell.length_a   1.000
_cell.length_b   1.000
_cell.length_c   1.000
_cell.angle_alpha   90.00
_cell.angle_beta   90.00
_cell.angle_gamma   90.00
#
_symmetry.space_group_name_H-M   'P 1'
#
loop_
_entity.id
_entity.type
_entity.pdbx_description
1 polymer ?
#
loop_
_entity_poly.entity_id
_entity_poly.type
_entity_poly.pdbx_seq_one_letter_code
_entity_poly.pdbx_strand_id
1 'polypeptide(L)'
;MKKILACMLSLMLLIGLVPCAGVAESKPVTVVATIFPIYDWARQIIGENENTNLVLLLDNGVDLHSYQPSAQDIMTISTADLFIYVGGESDEWVEDVLESAMNPDLVSISLTEAMGEDLKLEEIVEGMEHEHDHDHEEEDHDHDHDEDEDHDHDEDHDHEEEHDEDDDHDEEHDHDHDHEHEEEYDEHVWLSLRNARKLTAAIAKALAGIDAANADAILANAAAYDAKLQDLDARYTEAVENASLKTVLFADRFPFRYLTDDYGLTYFAAFTGCSAESEASFATIAFLASKADELNLPAVMTIEGGNHKIADTVITTASNPDRKVLTMNSMQSITAEDVENGISYLSMMEENLAVLKEALN
;
A
#
# COMPACT_ATOMS: atom_id res chain seq x y z
N MET A 1 -50.78 -1.43 -68.16
CA MET A 1 -50.04 -0.39 -67.42
C MET A 1 -50.55 -0.15 -65.99
N LYS A 2 -51.88 -0.04 -65.73
CA LYS A 2 -52.43 0.18 -64.37
C LYS A 2 -52.18 -0.96 -63.34
N LYS A 3 -52.09 -2.22 -63.78
CA LYS A 3 -51.85 -3.39 -62.92
C LYS A 3 -50.37 -3.57 -62.53
N ILE A 4 -49.43 -3.08 -63.35
CA ILE A 4 -47.99 -3.15 -63.06
C ILE A 4 -47.60 -2.03 -62.08
N LEU A 5 -48.28 -0.87 -62.15
CA LEU A 5 -48.05 0.22 -61.20
C LEU A 5 -48.51 -0.10 -59.78
N ALA A 6 -49.61 -0.90 -59.65
CA ALA A 6 -50.09 -1.35 -58.31
C ALA A 6 -49.16 -2.36 -57.63
N CYS A 7 -48.51 -3.26 -58.41
CA CYS A 7 -47.52 -4.18 -57.84
C CYS A 7 -46.20 -3.48 -57.44
N MET A 8 -45.76 -2.45 -58.16
CA MET A 8 -44.59 -1.69 -57.76
C MET A 8 -44.82 -0.83 -56.50
N LEU A 9 -46.04 -0.29 -56.32
CA LEU A 9 -46.40 0.47 -55.12
C LEU A 9 -46.53 -0.44 -53.89
N SER A 10 -47.00 -1.70 -54.04
CA SER A 10 -47.08 -2.70 -52.97
C SER A 10 -45.67 -3.20 -52.55
N LEU A 11 -44.71 -3.28 -53.45
CA LEU A 11 -43.37 -3.72 -53.16
C LEU A 11 -42.55 -2.64 -52.45
N MET A 12 -42.84 -1.36 -52.69
CA MET A 12 -42.19 -0.23 -51.97
C MET A 12 -42.68 -0.05 -50.52
N LEU A 13 -43.87 -0.53 -50.16
CA LEU A 13 -44.41 -0.45 -48.80
C LEU A 13 -43.89 -1.55 -47.88
N LEU A 14 -43.26 -2.62 -48.40
CA LEU A 14 -42.73 -3.73 -47.63
C LEU A 14 -41.26 -3.56 -47.19
N ILE A 15 -40.58 -2.53 -47.72
CA ILE A 15 -39.18 -2.28 -47.35
C ILE A 15 -39.05 -1.30 -46.15
N GLY A 16 -40.15 -0.77 -45.60
CA GLY A 16 -40.16 0.27 -44.57
C GLY A 16 -40.27 -0.20 -43.11
N LEU A 17 -40.27 -1.51 -42.80
CA LEU A 17 -40.31 -2.05 -41.44
C LEU A 17 -39.10 -2.94 -41.17
N VAL A 18 -37.90 -2.37 -41.33
CA VAL A 18 -36.77 -2.88 -40.54
C VAL A 18 -37.02 -2.36 -39.15
N PRO A 19 -37.27 -3.22 -38.13
CA PRO A 19 -37.25 -2.77 -36.75
C PRO A 19 -35.83 -2.25 -36.54
N CYS A 20 -35.70 -0.95 -36.36
CA CYS A 20 -34.52 -0.39 -35.74
C CYS A 20 -34.52 -1.04 -34.34
N ALA A 21 -33.81 -2.15 -34.20
CA ALA A 21 -33.47 -2.66 -32.87
C ALA A 21 -32.74 -1.48 -32.22
N GLY A 22 -33.45 -0.74 -31.38
CA GLY A 22 -32.84 0.25 -30.53
C GLY A 22 -31.73 -0.48 -29.81
N VAL A 23 -30.50 -0.12 -30.09
CA VAL A 23 -29.37 -0.45 -29.24
C VAL A 23 -29.80 0.12 -27.88
N ALA A 24 -30.20 -0.73 -26.95
CA ALA A 24 -30.41 -0.32 -25.58
C ALA A 24 -29.05 0.27 -25.18
N GLU A 25 -29.00 1.59 -24.96
CA GLU A 25 -27.80 2.20 -24.36
C GLU A 25 -27.59 1.44 -23.04
N SER A 26 -26.53 0.66 -22.99
CA SER A 26 -26.11 0.02 -21.76
C SER A 26 -25.77 1.11 -20.76
N LYS A 27 -26.28 1.00 -19.53
CA LYS A 27 -25.86 1.91 -18.44
C LYS A 27 -24.33 1.90 -18.37
N PRO A 28 -23.68 3.07 -18.29
CA PRO A 28 -22.24 3.09 -18.10
C PRO A 28 -21.83 2.32 -16.82
N VAL A 29 -20.78 1.51 -16.93
CA VAL A 29 -20.20 0.81 -15.80
C VAL A 29 -19.28 1.79 -15.05
N THR A 30 -19.49 1.92 -13.74
CA THR A 30 -18.61 2.75 -12.89
C THR A 30 -17.67 1.86 -12.09
N VAL A 31 -16.38 2.08 -12.29
CA VAL A 31 -15.28 1.39 -11.59
C VAL A 31 -14.54 2.39 -10.73
N VAL A 32 -14.37 2.07 -9.45
CA VAL A 32 -13.64 2.91 -8.49
C VAL A 32 -12.41 2.17 -8.01
N ALA A 33 -11.27 2.82 -8.03
CA ALA A 33 -9.98 2.31 -7.56
C ALA A 33 -9.42 3.21 -6.47
N THR A 34 -8.91 2.66 -5.38
CA THR A 34 -8.31 3.47 -4.31
C THR A 34 -6.99 4.08 -4.75
N ILE A 35 -6.02 3.29 -5.19
CA ILE A 35 -4.66 3.73 -5.52
C ILE A 35 -4.35 3.65 -7.01
N PHE A 36 -3.33 4.38 -7.43
CA PHE A 36 -2.90 4.44 -8.83
C PHE A 36 -2.58 3.09 -9.48
N PRO A 37 -1.86 2.13 -8.87
CA PRO A 37 -1.62 0.83 -9.48
C PRO A 37 -2.91 0.12 -9.91
N ILE A 38 -3.92 0.10 -9.04
CA ILE A 38 -5.25 -0.49 -9.33
C ILE A 38 -5.92 0.25 -10.48
N TYR A 39 -5.90 1.58 -10.43
CA TYR A 39 -6.49 2.43 -11.48
C TYR A 39 -5.84 2.17 -12.84
N ASP A 40 -4.50 2.13 -12.91
CA ASP A 40 -3.82 1.88 -14.18
C ASP A 40 -4.07 0.47 -14.71
N TRP A 41 -4.07 -0.54 -13.85
CA TRP A 41 -4.42 -1.91 -14.26
C TRP A 41 -5.84 -1.98 -14.84
N ALA A 42 -6.82 -1.40 -14.14
CA ALA A 42 -8.19 -1.33 -14.63
C ALA A 42 -8.26 -0.57 -15.97
N ARG A 43 -7.56 0.57 -16.11
CA ARG A 43 -7.47 1.34 -17.34
C ARG A 43 -6.93 0.53 -18.52
N GLN A 44 -5.85 -0.25 -18.30
CA GLN A 44 -5.26 -1.11 -19.33
C GLN A 44 -6.19 -2.25 -19.75
N ILE A 45 -6.94 -2.80 -18.80
CA ILE A 45 -7.90 -3.89 -19.03
C ILE A 45 -9.15 -3.40 -19.73
N ILE A 46 -9.69 -2.25 -19.32
CA ILE A 46 -10.88 -1.62 -19.93
C ILE A 46 -10.57 -1.20 -21.39
N GLY A 47 -9.35 -0.65 -21.63
CA GLY A 47 -8.95 -0.15 -22.95
C GLY A 47 -9.79 1.05 -23.41
N GLU A 48 -10.14 1.09 -24.69
CA GLU A 48 -10.90 2.20 -25.31
C GLU A 48 -12.43 2.02 -25.16
N ASN A 49 -12.90 1.54 -24.00
CA ASN A 49 -14.32 1.35 -23.73
C ASN A 49 -14.96 2.63 -23.18
N GLU A 50 -15.61 3.41 -24.05
CA GLU A 50 -16.29 4.67 -23.67
C GLU A 50 -17.50 4.47 -22.73
N ASN A 51 -17.99 3.23 -22.56
CA ASN A 51 -19.11 2.91 -21.68
C ASN A 51 -18.66 2.62 -20.24
N THR A 52 -17.39 2.83 -19.90
CA THR A 52 -16.85 2.63 -18.55
C THR A 52 -16.31 3.94 -17.98
N ASN A 53 -16.82 4.33 -16.80
CA ASN A 53 -16.32 5.44 -16.02
C ASN A 53 -15.35 4.90 -14.95
N LEU A 54 -14.08 5.20 -15.07
CA LEU A 54 -13.02 4.77 -14.15
C LEU A 54 -12.58 5.96 -13.28
N VAL A 55 -12.65 5.77 -11.96
CA VAL A 55 -12.34 6.80 -10.95
C VAL A 55 -11.16 6.35 -10.11
N LEU A 56 -10.19 7.24 -9.92
CA LEU A 56 -9.12 7.11 -8.94
C LEU A 56 -9.50 7.95 -7.70
N LEU A 57 -9.44 7.38 -6.49
CA LEU A 57 -9.76 8.11 -5.25
C LEU A 57 -8.56 8.90 -4.74
N LEU A 58 -7.40 8.26 -4.63
CA LEU A 58 -6.16 8.89 -4.16
C LEU A 58 -5.43 9.54 -5.34
N ASP A 59 -5.89 10.72 -5.74
CA ASP A 59 -5.38 11.46 -6.91
C ASP A 59 -4.65 12.77 -6.55
N ASN A 60 -4.48 13.03 -5.26
CA ASN A 60 -3.96 14.28 -4.72
C ASN A 60 -2.57 14.15 -4.05
N GLY A 61 -1.89 13.01 -4.23
CA GLY A 61 -0.57 12.73 -3.67
C GLY A 61 -0.57 12.41 -2.17
N VAL A 62 -1.73 12.14 -1.58
CA VAL A 62 -1.83 11.61 -0.22
C VAL A 62 -1.44 10.14 -0.21
N ASP A 63 -0.62 9.76 0.74
CA ASP A 63 -0.22 8.38 0.98
C ASP A 63 -1.42 7.54 1.47
N LEU A 64 -1.50 6.27 1.04
CA LEU A 64 -2.57 5.34 1.41
C LEU A 64 -2.80 5.26 2.93
N HIS A 65 -1.72 5.14 3.71
CA HIS A 65 -1.78 5.02 5.17
C HIS A 65 -2.28 6.29 5.90
N SER A 66 -2.37 7.41 5.18
CA SER A 66 -2.89 8.69 5.70
C SER A 66 -4.23 9.09 5.10
N TYR A 67 -4.79 8.25 4.21
CA TYR A 67 -6.01 8.58 3.49
C TYR A 67 -7.24 8.43 4.37
N GLN A 68 -8.13 9.43 4.29
CA GLN A 68 -9.46 9.41 4.90
C GLN A 68 -10.50 9.77 3.83
N PRO A 69 -11.48 8.89 3.55
CA PRO A 69 -12.46 9.14 2.49
C PRO A 69 -13.33 10.35 2.81
N SER A 70 -13.53 11.21 1.81
CA SER A 70 -14.51 12.26 1.88
C SER A 70 -15.95 11.72 1.72
N ALA A 71 -16.95 12.52 2.10
CA ALA A 71 -18.34 12.17 1.85
C ALA A 71 -18.63 11.95 0.34
N GLN A 72 -17.88 12.62 -0.55
CA GLN A 72 -18.00 12.44 -1.99
C GLN A 72 -17.43 11.10 -2.44
N ASP A 73 -16.31 10.66 -1.84
CA ASP A 73 -15.69 9.36 -2.15
C ASP A 73 -16.62 8.22 -1.72
N ILE A 74 -17.17 8.31 -0.50
CA ILE A 74 -18.17 7.35 0.02
C ILE A 74 -19.38 7.26 -0.92
N MET A 75 -19.90 8.39 -1.40
CA MET A 75 -21.01 8.41 -2.34
C MET A 75 -20.62 7.77 -3.67
N THR A 76 -19.42 8.03 -4.18
CA THR A 76 -18.93 7.49 -5.45
C THR A 76 -18.79 5.97 -5.37
N ILE A 77 -18.20 5.46 -4.29
CA ILE A 77 -18.07 4.01 -4.01
C ILE A 77 -19.46 3.36 -3.89
N SER A 78 -20.32 3.96 -3.04
CA SER A 78 -21.65 3.42 -2.73
C SER A 78 -22.54 3.22 -3.97
N THR A 79 -22.29 3.95 -5.05
CA THR A 79 -23.05 3.87 -6.31
C THR A 79 -22.31 3.17 -7.45
N ALA A 80 -21.08 2.72 -7.23
CA ALA A 80 -20.25 2.04 -8.22
C ALA A 80 -20.79 0.65 -8.60
N ASP A 81 -20.34 0.14 -9.72
CA ASP A 81 -20.61 -1.24 -10.16
C ASP A 81 -19.42 -2.17 -9.74
N LEU A 82 -18.20 -1.61 -9.65
CA LEU A 82 -17.01 -2.29 -9.15
C LEU A 82 -16.19 -1.34 -8.29
N PHE A 83 -15.81 -1.78 -7.10
CA PHE A 83 -14.87 -1.09 -6.22
C PHE A 83 -13.66 -1.98 -5.95
N ILE A 84 -12.45 -1.44 -6.17
CA ILE A 84 -11.19 -2.17 -6.00
C ILE A 84 -10.31 -1.39 -5.03
N TYR A 85 -9.90 -2.03 -3.95
CA TYR A 85 -9.13 -1.43 -2.88
C TYR A 85 -8.01 -2.36 -2.42
N VAL A 86 -7.08 -1.85 -1.62
CA VAL A 86 -5.93 -2.63 -1.17
C VAL A 86 -6.35 -3.67 -0.14
N GLY A 87 -7.07 -3.26 0.89
CA GLY A 87 -7.37 -4.05 2.08
C GLY A 87 -6.26 -3.93 3.13
N GLY A 88 -6.47 -4.52 4.30
CA GLY A 88 -5.61 -4.36 5.46
C GLY A 88 -6.00 -3.14 6.29
N GLU A 89 -5.12 -2.69 7.19
CA GLU A 89 -5.39 -1.60 8.15
C GLU A 89 -5.69 -0.26 7.48
N SER A 90 -4.98 0.05 6.39
CA SER A 90 -5.18 1.31 5.65
C SER A 90 -6.59 1.46 5.08
N ASP A 91 -7.29 0.36 4.88
CA ASP A 91 -8.62 0.31 4.27
C ASP A 91 -9.72 -0.20 5.23
N GLU A 92 -9.52 -0.17 6.56
CA GLU A 92 -10.54 -0.57 7.56
C GLU A 92 -11.89 0.17 7.39
N TRP A 93 -11.84 1.43 6.97
CA TRP A 93 -13.00 2.25 6.67
C TRP A 93 -13.91 1.68 5.56
N VAL A 94 -13.40 0.76 4.74
CA VAL A 94 -14.11 0.19 3.59
C VAL A 94 -15.30 -0.66 4.03
N GLU A 95 -15.19 -1.40 5.13
CA GLU A 95 -16.28 -2.25 5.63
C GLU A 95 -17.55 -1.44 5.88
N ASP A 96 -17.46 -0.32 6.58
CA ASP A 96 -18.59 0.58 6.86
C ASP A 96 -19.23 1.13 5.57
N VAL A 97 -18.40 1.44 4.55
CA VAL A 97 -18.89 1.95 3.26
C VAL A 97 -19.63 0.87 2.49
N LEU A 98 -19.10 -0.36 2.47
CA LEU A 98 -19.74 -1.49 1.78
C LEU A 98 -21.06 -1.89 2.45
N GLU A 99 -21.14 -1.87 3.78
CA GLU A 99 -22.41 -2.13 4.51
C GLU A 99 -23.50 -1.12 4.18
N SER A 100 -23.11 0.13 3.91
CA SER A 100 -24.02 1.24 3.58
C SER A 100 -24.20 1.48 2.07
N ALA A 101 -23.68 0.60 1.21
CA ALA A 101 -23.71 0.78 -0.23
C ALA A 101 -25.15 0.88 -0.80
N MET A 102 -25.35 1.88 -1.66
CA MET A 102 -26.66 2.09 -2.30
C MET A 102 -26.89 1.18 -3.50
N ASN A 103 -25.83 0.73 -4.16
CA ASN A 103 -25.93 -0.25 -5.24
C ASN A 103 -25.86 -1.66 -4.65
N PRO A 104 -26.98 -2.43 -4.61
CA PRO A 104 -26.99 -3.78 -4.05
C PRO A 104 -26.21 -4.80 -4.90
N ASP A 105 -25.86 -4.45 -6.14
CA ASP A 105 -25.10 -5.28 -7.07
C ASP A 105 -23.62 -4.84 -7.14
N LEU A 106 -23.16 -3.97 -6.22
CA LEU A 106 -21.78 -3.56 -6.13
C LEU A 106 -20.87 -4.78 -5.91
N VAL A 107 -19.90 -4.96 -6.79
CA VAL A 107 -18.83 -5.94 -6.63
C VAL A 107 -17.62 -5.26 -5.99
N SER A 108 -17.05 -5.83 -4.95
CA SER A 108 -15.82 -5.34 -4.33
C SER A 108 -14.68 -6.35 -4.49
N ILE A 109 -13.45 -5.85 -4.63
CA ILE A 109 -12.20 -6.64 -4.67
C ILE A 109 -11.21 -6.01 -3.71
N SER A 110 -10.85 -6.74 -2.66
CA SER A 110 -9.67 -6.47 -1.85
C SER A 110 -8.46 -7.14 -2.50
N LEU A 111 -7.35 -6.40 -2.68
CA LEU A 111 -6.12 -6.98 -3.20
C LEU A 111 -5.51 -7.98 -2.22
N THR A 112 -5.49 -7.64 -0.92
CA THR A 112 -4.95 -8.53 0.13
C THR A 112 -5.74 -9.83 0.22
N GLU A 113 -7.07 -9.78 0.19
CA GLU A 113 -7.90 -10.99 0.15
C GLU A 113 -7.68 -11.82 -1.13
N ALA A 114 -7.53 -11.16 -2.28
CA ALA A 114 -7.25 -11.82 -3.55
C ALA A 114 -5.88 -12.51 -3.58
N MET A 115 -4.93 -12.08 -2.73
CA MET A 115 -3.65 -12.75 -2.53
C MET A 115 -3.80 -14.09 -1.80
N GLY A 116 -4.73 -14.20 -0.85
CA GLY A 116 -4.95 -15.44 -0.09
C GLY A 116 -3.67 -15.94 0.59
N GLU A 117 -3.28 -17.18 0.34
CA GLU A 117 -2.07 -17.80 0.93
C GLU A 117 -0.73 -17.16 0.51
N ASP A 118 -0.72 -16.32 -0.53
CA ASP A 118 0.48 -15.60 -0.98
C ASP A 118 0.68 -14.28 -0.22
N LEU A 119 -0.27 -13.89 0.65
CA LEU A 119 -0.17 -12.70 1.49
C LEU A 119 0.92 -12.93 2.56
N LYS A 120 1.76 -11.93 2.78
CA LYS A 120 2.91 -11.99 3.70
C LYS A 120 2.68 -11.10 4.89
N LEU A 121 3.13 -11.56 6.06
CA LEU A 121 3.19 -10.73 7.24
C LEU A 121 4.23 -9.62 7.05
N GLU A 122 4.05 -8.49 7.70
CA GLU A 122 5.07 -7.47 7.80
C GLU A 122 6.32 -8.05 8.46
N GLU A 123 7.50 -7.63 8.03
CA GLU A 123 8.76 -8.16 8.54
C GLU A 123 9.59 -7.06 9.16
N ILE A 124 9.95 -7.25 10.41
CA ILE A 124 10.89 -6.39 11.11
C ILE A 124 12.28 -7.01 10.95
N VAL A 125 13.18 -6.31 10.26
CA VAL A 125 14.57 -6.74 10.09
C VAL A 125 15.49 -6.03 11.07
N GLU A 126 16.70 -6.59 11.28
CA GLU A 126 17.69 -6.04 12.18
C GLU A 126 17.96 -4.55 11.90
N GLY A 127 17.84 -3.70 12.92
CA GLY A 127 18.10 -2.26 12.87
C GLY A 127 16.93 -1.37 12.48
N MET A 128 15.74 -1.93 12.22
CA MET A 128 14.53 -1.14 12.08
C MET A 128 14.08 -0.55 13.42
N GLU A 129 13.46 0.62 13.38
CA GLU A 129 12.75 1.18 14.53
C GLU A 129 11.55 0.29 14.88
N HIS A 130 11.28 0.19 16.19
CA HIS A 130 10.08 -0.45 16.72
C HIS A 130 9.23 0.62 17.39
N GLU A 131 7.93 0.61 17.17
CA GLU A 131 6.99 1.59 17.76
C GLU A 131 6.93 1.54 19.30
N HIS A 132 7.64 0.59 19.97
CA HIS A 132 7.54 0.33 21.41
C HIS A 132 8.88 0.33 22.16
N ASP A 133 9.90 1.06 21.72
CA ASP A 133 11.05 1.34 22.59
C ASP A 133 10.66 2.39 23.64
N HIS A 134 9.99 1.92 24.70
CA HIS A 134 9.95 2.67 25.95
C HIS A 134 11.34 2.58 26.58
N ASP A 135 12.20 3.55 26.27
CA ASP A 135 13.41 3.81 27.02
C ASP A 135 13.01 4.07 28.48
N HIS A 136 13.02 3.01 29.29
CA HIS A 136 13.13 3.14 30.72
C HIS A 136 14.58 3.54 31.01
N GLU A 137 14.89 4.84 30.88
CA GLU A 137 16.04 5.41 31.55
C GLU A 137 15.82 5.13 33.05
N GLU A 138 16.52 4.12 33.57
CA GLU A 138 16.69 3.94 35.00
C GLU A 138 17.41 5.19 35.52
N GLU A 139 16.65 6.18 35.96
CA GLU A 139 17.18 7.25 36.79
C GLU A 139 17.59 6.63 38.12
N ASP A 140 18.88 6.33 38.25
CA ASP A 140 19.52 6.05 39.55
C ASP A 140 19.33 7.27 40.45
N HIS A 141 18.28 7.23 41.26
CA HIS A 141 18.11 8.16 42.37
C HIS A 141 19.04 7.75 43.51
N ASP A 142 20.31 8.23 43.47
CA ASP A 142 21.16 8.29 44.63
C ASP A 142 20.53 9.28 45.64
N HIS A 143 19.91 8.73 46.65
CA HIS A 143 19.47 9.47 47.83
C HIS A 143 20.66 9.57 48.80
N ASP A 144 21.48 10.61 48.68
CA ASP A 144 22.36 11.04 49.75
C ASP A 144 21.50 11.62 50.88
N HIS A 145 21.46 10.94 52.00
CA HIS A 145 20.97 11.44 53.29
C HIS A 145 22.10 12.19 53.96
N ASP A 146 22.13 13.52 53.89
CA ASP A 146 22.85 14.32 54.85
C ASP A 146 21.94 14.67 56.01
N GLU A 147 22.47 14.36 57.19
CA GLU A 147 21.90 14.58 58.53
C GLU A 147 21.95 16.09 58.87
N ASP A 148 21.12 16.44 59.88
CA ASP A 148 21.14 17.60 60.76
C ASP A 148 20.23 18.77 60.44
N GLU A 149 19.18 18.97 61.23
CA GLU A 149 19.06 19.98 62.27
C GLU A 149 17.66 19.99 62.95
N ASP A 150 17.74 20.10 64.27
CA ASP A 150 16.69 20.26 65.30
C ASP A 150 15.62 21.29 64.98
N HIS A 151 14.35 20.91 65.21
CA HIS A 151 13.32 21.83 65.70
C HIS A 151 12.28 21.10 66.59
N ASP A 152 12.37 21.46 67.92
CA ASP A 152 11.33 21.27 68.92
C ASP A 152 10.05 21.98 68.52
N HIS A 153 8.91 21.32 68.60
CA HIS A 153 7.62 21.88 68.96
C HIS A 153 6.69 20.84 69.59
N ASP A 154 6.49 21.01 70.93
CA ASP A 154 5.42 20.45 71.70
C ASP A 154 4.08 20.90 71.14
N GLU A 155 3.11 20.00 71.01
CA GLU A 155 1.72 20.21 71.42
C GLU A 155 0.92 18.90 71.37
N ASP A 156 0.31 18.61 72.54
CA ASP A 156 -0.57 17.50 72.88
C ASP A 156 -1.81 17.41 71.96
N HIS A 157 -2.17 16.25 71.52
CA HIS A 157 -3.56 15.82 71.41
C HIS A 157 -3.70 14.29 71.50
N ASP A 158 -4.30 13.87 72.65
CA ASP A 158 -4.87 12.57 72.87
C ASP A 158 -6.00 12.24 71.89
N HIS A 159 -5.96 11.11 71.24
CA HIS A 159 -7.14 10.33 70.91
C HIS A 159 -6.77 8.86 70.82
N GLU A 160 -7.22 8.12 71.84
CA GLU A 160 -7.37 6.66 71.85
C GLU A 160 -8.48 6.27 70.88
N GLU A 161 -8.23 5.37 69.96
CA GLU A 161 -9.16 4.30 69.58
C GLU A 161 -8.38 3.15 68.95
N GLU A 162 -8.59 2.00 69.63
CA GLU A 162 -8.10 0.66 69.23
C GLU A 162 -8.84 0.18 68.01
N HIS A 163 -8.13 -0.33 67.00
CA HIS A 163 -8.64 -1.41 66.15
C HIS A 163 -7.50 -2.32 65.73
N ASP A 164 -7.52 -3.52 66.33
CA ASP A 164 -6.91 -4.72 65.80
C ASP A 164 -7.57 -5.07 64.47
N GLU A 165 -6.82 -5.51 63.49
CA GLU A 165 -6.95 -6.79 62.84
C GLU A 165 -5.98 -6.88 61.63
N ASP A 166 -5.24 -7.97 61.70
CA ASP A 166 -4.36 -8.54 60.68
C ASP A 166 -5.11 -8.74 59.34
N ASP A 167 -4.51 -8.31 58.23
CA ASP A 167 -4.71 -8.99 56.95
C ASP A 167 -3.46 -8.80 56.08
N ASP A 168 -2.64 -9.84 56.08
CA ASP A 168 -1.61 -10.10 55.10
C ASP A 168 -2.25 -10.29 53.71
N HIS A 169 -2.12 -9.34 52.84
CA HIS A 169 -2.35 -9.50 51.39
C HIS A 169 -1.07 -9.19 50.64
N ASP A 170 -0.16 -10.19 50.56
CA ASP A 170 0.80 -10.34 49.51
C ASP A 170 0.02 -10.78 48.24
N GLU A 171 -0.56 -9.87 47.49
CA GLU A 171 -0.96 -10.12 46.12
C GLU A 171 0.18 -9.63 45.21
N GLU A 172 1.06 -10.57 44.87
CA GLU A 172 1.95 -10.42 43.69
C GLU A 172 1.05 -10.34 42.45
N HIS A 173 0.78 -9.13 41.98
CA HIS A 173 0.19 -8.91 40.69
C HIS A 173 1.30 -9.05 39.64
N ASP A 174 1.56 -10.30 39.25
CA ASP A 174 2.18 -10.56 37.93
C ASP A 174 1.22 -10.08 36.84
N HIS A 175 1.38 -8.86 36.43
CA HIS A 175 0.81 -8.39 35.17
C HIS A 175 1.71 -8.86 34.04
N ASP A 176 1.60 -10.15 33.68
CA ASP A 176 1.98 -10.59 32.35
C ASP A 176 1.04 -9.88 31.35
N HIS A 177 1.42 -8.72 30.90
CA HIS A 177 0.88 -8.14 29.70
C HIS A 177 1.51 -8.89 28.53
N ASP A 178 0.95 -10.07 28.21
CA ASP A 178 1.08 -10.63 26.87
C ASP A 178 0.40 -9.63 25.94
N HIS A 179 1.17 -8.69 25.42
CA HIS A 179 0.78 -7.96 24.22
C HIS A 179 0.88 -8.98 23.09
N GLU A 180 -0.24 -9.64 22.78
CA GLU A 180 -0.41 -10.31 21.50
C GLU A 180 -0.25 -9.19 20.46
N HIS A 181 0.92 -9.07 19.87
CA HIS A 181 1.10 -8.29 18.64
C HIS A 181 0.23 -8.99 17.60
N GLU A 182 -0.87 -8.38 17.22
CA GLU A 182 -1.62 -8.84 16.07
C GLU A 182 -0.65 -8.86 14.89
N GLU A 183 -0.51 -10.04 14.26
CA GLU A 183 0.37 -10.21 13.12
C GLU A 183 -0.19 -9.40 11.95
N GLU A 184 0.42 -8.26 11.64
CA GLU A 184 0.03 -7.37 10.55
C GLU A 184 0.54 -7.90 9.21
N TYR A 185 -0.28 -7.78 8.18
CA TYR A 185 0.09 -8.16 6.82
C TYR A 185 0.67 -6.97 6.06
N ASP A 186 1.73 -7.21 5.30
CA ASP A 186 2.26 -6.22 4.36
C ASP A 186 1.26 -5.99 3.22
N GLU A 187 0.73 -4.77 3.15
CA GLU A 187 -0.29 -4.35 2.20
C GLU A 187 0.25 -4.07 0.79
N HIS A 188 1.58 -3.92 0.62
CA HIS A 188 2.23 -3.43 -0.60
C HIS A 188 2.31 -4.48 -1.72
N VAL A 189 1.26 -5.28 -1.86
CA VAL A 189 1.17 -6.40 -2.81
C VAL A 189 1.37 -5.99 -4.27
N TRP A 190 1.08 -4.72 -4.62
CA TRP A 190 1.20 -4.20 -5.98
C TRP A 190 2.63 -3.99 -6.44
N LEU A 191 3.62 -3.97 -5.53
CA LEU A 191 5.03 -3.77 -5.87
C LEU A 191 5.71 -5.05 -6.39
N SER A 192 5.00 -6.18 -6.41
CA SER A 192 5.41 -7.41 -7.08
C SER A 192 4.78 -7.52 -8.47
N LEU A 193 5.58 -7.75 -9.50
CA LEU A 193 5.07 -8.01 -10.85
C LEU A 193 4.31 -9.34 -10.94
N ARG A 194 4.67 -10.32 -10.12
CA ARG A 194 3.99 -11.61 -10.05
C ARG A 194 2.61 -11.47 -9.41
N ASN A 195 2.51 -10.69 -8.35
CA ASN A 195 1.23 -10.36 -7.73
C ASN A 195 0.36 -9.51 -8.67
N ALA A 196 0.95 -8.49 -9.35
CA ALA A 196 0.25 -7.67 -10.33
C ALA A 196 -0.41 -8.52 -11.42
N ARG A 197 0.24 -9.57 -11.90
CA ARG A 197 -0.32 -10.52 -12.88
C ARG A 197 -1.54 -11.29 -12.33
N LYS A 198 -1.45 -11.75 -11.07
CA LYS A 198 -2.55 -12.44 -10.38
C LYS A 198 -3.75 -11.51 -10.17
N LEU A 199 -3.47 -10.30 -9.68
CA LEU A 199 -4.48 -9.30 -9.36
C LEU A 199 -5.17 -8.73 -10.61
N THR A 200 -4.42 -8.43 -11.65
CA THR A 200 -5.00 -7.98 -12.95
C THR A 200 -5.91 -9.04 -13.57
N ALA A 201 -5.57 -10.32 -13.43
CA ALA A 201 -6.45 -11.40 -13.88
C ALA A 201 -7.77 -11.47 -13.08
N ALA A 202 -7.71 -11.24 -11.75
CA ALA A 202 -8.92 -11.17 -10.91
C ALA A 202 -9.81 -9.99 -11.29
N ILE A 203 -9.21 -8.80 -11.48
CA ILE A 203 -9.90 -7.58 -11.91
C ILE A 203 -10.56 -7.79 -13.29
N ALA A 204 -9.83 -8.37 -14.25
CA ALA A 204 -10.37 -8.64 -15.59
C ALA A 204 -11.58 -9.59 -15.54
N LYS A 205 -11.53 -10.60 -14.68
CA LYS A 205 -12.65 -11.54 -14.51
C LYS A 205 -13.88 -10.84 -13.94
N ALA A 206 -13.72 -9.95 -12.96
CA ALA A 206 -14.83 -9.20 -12.39
C ALA A 206 -15.45 -8.24 -13.43
N LEU A 207 -14.59 -7.46 -14.11
CA LEU A 207 -15.01 -6.54 -15.17
C LEU A 207 -15.76 -7.26 -16.30
N ALA A 208 -15.25 -8.41 -16.77
CA ALA A 208 -15.93 -9.19 -17.81
C ALA A 208 -17.27 -9.75 -17.33
N GLY A 209 -17.45 -9.99 -16.04
CA GLY A 209 -18.74 -10.40 -15.45
C GLY A 209 -19.74 -9.26 -15.40
N ILE A 210 -19.31 -8.04 -15.11
CA ILE A 210 -20.14 -6.84 -15.02
C ILE A 210 -20.47 -6.30 -16.41
N ASP A 211 -19.49 -6.19 -17.29
CA ASP A 211 -19.63 -5.71 -18.67
C ASP A 211 -19.58 -6.89 -19.67
N ALA A 212 -20.61 -7.71 -19.64
CA ALA A 212 -20.70 -8.90 -20.50
C ALA A 212 -20.66 -8.56 -22.00
N ALA A 213 -21.04 -7.35 -22.39
CA ALA A 213 -21.02 -6.91 -23.80
C ALA A 213 -19.57 -6.73 -24.32
N ASN A 214 -18.64 -6.36 -23.45
CA ASN A 214 -17.24 -6.12 -23.75
C ASN A 214 -16.31 -7.18 -23.18
N ALA A 215 -16.85 -8.28 -22.61
CA ALA A 215 -16.08 -9.31 -21.91
C ALA A 215 -14.90 -9.87 -22.71
N ASP A 216 -15.10 -10.17 -23.99
CA ASP A 216 -14.03 -10.70 -24.86
C ASP A 216 -12.88 -9.69 -25.04
N ALA A 217 -13.20 -8.39 -25.20
CA ALA A 217 -12.19 -7.33 -25.33
C ALA A 217 -11.44 -7.13 -24.01
N ILE A 218 -12.14 -7.11 -22.87
CA ILE A 218 -11.58 -7.00 -21.52
C ILE A 218 -10.56 -8.13 -21.28
N LEU A 219 -10.94 -9.38 -21.55
CA LEU A 219 -10.07 -10.54 -21.37
C LEU A 219 -8.87 -10.54 -22.33
N ALA A 220 -9.08 -10.08 -23.57
CA ALA A 220 -7.98 -9.95 -24.55
C ALA A 220 -6.98 -8.87 -24.13
N ASN A 221 -7.45 -7.71 -23.64
CA ASN A 221 -6.61 -6.63 -23.12
C ASN A 221 -5.82 -7.11 -21.90
N ALA A 222 -6.47 -7.81 -20.96
CA ALA A 222 -5.80 -8.37 -19.79
C ALA A 222 -4.69 -9.35 -20.17
N ALA A 223 -4.92 -10.24 -21.14
CA ALA A 223 -3.90 -11.17 -21.63
C ALA A 223 -2.73 -10.44 -22.29
N ALA A 224 -3.00 -9.35 -23.05
CA ALA A 224 -1.96 -8.53 -23.66
C ALA A 224 -1.14 -7.76 -22.60
N TYR A 225 -1.79 -7.32 -21.53
CA TYR A 225 -1.14 -6.65 -20.42
C TYR A 225 -0.30 -7.61 -19.57
N ASP A 226 -0.82 -8.83 -19.28
CA ASP A 226 -0.07 -9.89 -18.59
C ASP A 226 1.23 -10.23 -19.33
N ALA A 227 1.23 -10.26 -20.66
CA ALA A 227 2.44 -10.50 -21.43
C ALA A 227 3.51 -9.42 -21.22
N LYS A 228 3.10 -8.15 -21.04
CA LYS A 228 4.03 -7.05 -20.75
C LYS A 228 4.58 -7.15 -19.31
N LEU A 229 3.72 -7.50 -18.33
CA LEU A 229 4.14 -7.73 -16.95
C LEU A 229 5.14 -8.88 -16.88
N GLN A 230 4.89 -9.97 -17.61
CA GLN A 230 5.79 -11.12 -17.67
C GLN A 230 7.15 -10.78 -18.29
N ASP A 231 7.18 -9.96 -19.34
CA ASP A 231 8.44 -9.49 -19.95
C ASP A 231 9.25 -8.68 -18.95
N LEU A 232 8.60 -7.78 -18.22
CA LEU A 232 9.24 -6.95 -17.20
C LEU A 232 9.74 -7.78 -16.01
N ASP A 233 8.97 -8.78 -15.53
CA ASP A 233 9.39 -9.74 -14.49
C ASP A 233 10.65 -10.49 -14.90
N ALA A 234 10.72 -10.94 -16.16
CA ALA A 234 11.93 -11.61 -16.69
C ALA A 234 13.14 -10.66 -16.70
N ARG A 235 12.96 -9.37 -17.01
CA ARG A 235 14.03 -8.36 -17.00
C ARG A 235 14.51 -8.04 -15.58
N TYR A 236 13.64 -8.06 -14.56
CA TYR A 236 14.02 -7.97 -13.15
C TYR A 236 14.84 -9.19 -12.72
N THR A 237 14.36 -10.41 -13.07
CA THR A 237 15.08 -11.65 -12.80
C THR A 237 16.50 -11.62 -13.38
N GLU A 238 16.63 -11.29 -14.68
CA GLU A 238 17.93 -11.18 -15.35
C GLU A 238 18.84 -10.13 -14.69
N ALA A 239 18.27 -8.98 -14.33
CA ALA A 239 19.02 -7.91 -13.71
C ALA A 239 19.59 -8.33 -12.35
N VAL A 240 18.77 -8.96 -11.51
CA VAL A 240 19.20 -9.43 -10.20
C VAL A 240 20.16 -10.62 -10.32
N GLU A 241 19.93 -11.58 -11.21
CA GLU A 241 20.85 -12.71 -11.42
C GLU A 241 22.26 -12.24 -11.76
N ASN A 242 22.38 -11.22 -12.62
CA ASN A 242 23.66 -10.67 -13.10
C ASN A 242 24.26 -9.59 -12.17
N ALA A 243 23.55 -9.17 -11.13
CA ALA A 243 24.02 -8.14 -10.22
C ALA A 243 25.17 -8.61 -9.32
N SER A 244 26.08 -7.70 -8.99
CA SER A 244 27.23 -7.95 -8.13
C SER A 244 26.84 -8.08 -6.66
N LEU A 245 25.81 -7.34 -6.25
CA LEU A 245 25.25 -7.31 -4.90
C LEU A 245 23.84 -7.89 -4.92
N LYS A 246 23.39 -8.37 -3.75
CA LYS A 246 22.04 -8.91 -3.55
C LYS A 246 21.32 -8.23 -2.39
N THR A 247 21.88 -7.14 -1.89
CA THR A 247 21.36 -6.42 -0.73
C THR A 247 21.10 -4.96 -1.11
N VAL A 248 19.95 -4.46 -0.71
CA VAL A 248 19.58 -3.04 -0.78
C VAL A 248 19.45 -2.48 0.64
N LEU A 249 19.64 -1.17 0.81
CA LEU A 249 19.52 -0.50 2.09
C LEU A 249 18.71 0.77 1.93
N PHE A 250 17.57 0.83 2.63
CA PHE A 250 16.66 1.96 2.64
C PHE A 250 16.81 2.76 3.92
N ALA A 251 17.15 4.02 3.79
CA ALA A 251 17.08 4.99 4.88
C ALA A 251 15.69 5.67 4.86
N ASP A 252 14.67 4.86 4.86
CA ASP A 252 13.25 5.21 4.70
C ASP A 252 12.38 4.02 5.12
N ARG A 253 11.04 4.13 4.95
CA ARG A 253 10.11 3.00 4.98
C ARG A 253 10.42 2.01 3.86
N PHE A 254 10.05 0.75 4.08
CA PHE A 254 10.35 -0.33 3.14
C PHE A 254 9.10 -1.05 2.61
N PRO A 255 8.42 -0.52 1.60
CA PRO A 255 7.23 -1.16 1.01
C PRO A 255 7.56 -2.26 -0.03
N PHE A 256 8.84 -2.57 -0.28
CA PHE A 256 9.26 -3.45 -1.39
C PHE A 256 9.47 -4.93 -1.00
N ARG A 257 8.87 -5.39 0.12
CA ARG A 257 9.04 -6.77 0.60
C ARG A 257 8.72 -7.81 -0.47
N TYR A 258 7.56 -7.71 -1.12
CA TYR A 258 7.18 -8.66 -2.18
C TYR A 258 8.15 -8.65 -3.36
N LEU A 259 8.66 -7.47 -3.74
CA LEU A 259 9.66 -7.37 -4.80
C LEU A 259 10.97 -8.03 -4.40
N THR A 260 11.47 -7.79 -3.20
CA THR A 260 12.73 -8.39 -2.75
C THR A 260 12.62 -9.91 -2.65
N ASP A 261 11.51 -10.42 -2.15
CA ASP A 261 11.25 -11.86 -2.08
C ASP A 261 11.16 -12.53 -3.46
N ASP A 262 10.50 -11.85 -4.42
CA ASP A 262 10.34 -12.36 -5.78
C ASP A 262 11.68 -12.64 -6.46
N TYR A 263 12.69 -11.81 -6.17
CA TYR A 263 14.00 -11.90 -6.84
C TYR A 263 15.13 -12.36 -5.92
N GLY A 264 14.82 -12.72 -4.66
CA GLY A 264 15.81 -13.25 -3.71
C GLY A 264 16.84 -12.19 -3.29
N LEU A 265 16.39 -10.96 -3.09
CA LEU A 265 17.18 -9.86 -2.53
C LEU A 265 17.02 -9.86 -1.01
N THR A 266 18.07 -9.43 -0.32
CA THR A 266 18.03 -9.07 1.11
C THR A 266 17.98 -7.55 1.26
N TYR A 267 17.50 -7.07 2.40
CA TYR A 267 17.38 -5.65 2.64
C TYR A 267 17.64 -5.27 4.10
N PHE A 268 17.98 -4.00 4.30
CA PHE A 268 17.94 -3.28 5.57
C PHE A 268 17.14 -2.01 5.36
N ALA A 269 16.40 -1.58 6.37
CA ALA A 269 15.59 -0.36 6.27
C ALA A 269 15.50 0.35 7.62
N ALA A 270 15.11 1.63 7.58
CA ALA A 270 14.88 2.39 8.81
C ALA A 270 13.56 1.99 9.47
N PHE A 271 12.51 1.76 8.66
CA PHE A 271 11.15 1.48 9.14
C PHE A 271 10.50 0.39 8.31
N THR A 272 9.46 -0.22 8.87
CA THR A 272 8.54 -1.11 8.12
C THR A 272 7.78 -0.34 7.03
N GLY A 273 7.12 -1.06 6.12
CA GLY A 273 6.44 -0.48 4.97
C GLY A 273 5.27 0.44 5.34
N CYS A 274 4.49 0.04 6.35
CA CYS A 274 3.29 0.73 6.82
C CYS A 274 3.55 1.78 7.91
N SER A 275 4.81 1.92 8.40
CA SER A 275 5.15 2.86 9.45
C SER A 275 4.81 4.31 9.09
N ALA A 276 4.23 5.04 10.04
CA ALA A 276 3.99 6.47 9.94
C ALA A 276 5.20 7.32 10.35
N GLU A 277 6.30 6.69 10.82
CA GLU A 277 7.47 7.37 11.32
C GLU A 277 8.28 8.06 10.22
N SER A 278 8.82 9.23 10.55
CA SER A 278 9.60 10.07 9.64
C SER A 278 10.97 10.47 10.19
N GLU A 279 11.29 10.09 11.44
CA GLU A 279 12.53 10.39 12.13
C GLU A 279 13.11 9.11 12.72
N ALA A 280 14.30 8.72 12.27
CA ALA A 280 15.00 7.54 12.76
C ALA A 280 15.85 7.86 13.98
N SER A 281 15.96 6.92 14.92
CA SER A 281 16.84 7.03 16.08
C SER A 281 18.32 7.10 15.66
N PHE A 282 19.15 7.60 16.57
CA PHE A 282 20.59 7.60 16.33
C PHE A 282 21.15 6.16 16.20
N ALA A 283 20.55 5.20 16.89
CA ALA A 283 20.96 3.80 16.83
C ALA A 283 20.69 3.21 15.43
N THR A 284 19.49 3.41 14.88
CA THR A 284 19.11 2.99 13.52
C THR A 284 20.01 3.63 12.46
N ILE A 285 20.27 4.94 12.56
CA ILE A 285 21.16 5.63 11.62
C ILE A 285 22.59 5.04 11.68
N ALA A 286 23.12 4.82 12.88
CA ALA A 286 24.47 4.25 13.05
C ALA A 286 24.54 2.81 12.54
N PHE A 287 23.49 2.02 12.77
CA PHE A 287 23.38 0.66 12.25
C PHE A 287 23.37 0.64 10.72
N LEU A 288 22.50 1.43 10.07
CA LEU A 288 22.43 1.51 8.61
C LEU A 288 23.74 1.99 7.99
N ALA A 289 24.39 3.00 8.59
CA ALA A 289 25.72 3.47 8.15
C ALA A 289 26.78 2.36 8.24
N SER A 290 26.79 1.60 9.34
CA SER A 290 27.69 0.46 9.53
C SER A 290 27.43 -0.65 8.50
N LYS A 291 26.17 -0.98 8.22
CA LYS A 291 25.80 -2.00 7.21
C LYS A 291 26.16 -1.56 5.79
N ALA A 292 25.96 -0.29 5.46
CA ALA A 292 26.39 0.27 4.18
C ALA A 292 27.89 0.14 3.97
N ASP A 293 28.70 0.33 5.03
CA ASP A 293 30.15 0.15 5.00
C ASP A 293 30.56 -1.32 4.94
N GLU A 294 30.00 -2.16 5.82
CA GLU A 294 30.28 -3.59 5.90
C GLU A 294 30.07 -4.28 4.56
N LEU A 295 28.95 -3.99 3.90
CA LEU A 295 28.55 -4.60 2.64
C LEU A 295 29.09 -3.85 1.42
N ASN A 296 29.78 -2.73 1.65
CA ASN A 296 30.30 -1.85 0.60
C ASN A 296 29.23 -1.46 -0.43
N LEU A 297 28.02 -1.11 0.06
CA LEU A 297 26.91 -0.73 -0.81
C LEU A 297 27.22 0.59 -1.52
N PRO A 298 26.93 0.71 -2.82
CA PRO A 298 27.21 1.91 -3.61
C PRO A 298 26.19 3.04 -3.36
N ALA A 299 25.01 2.70 -2.82
CA ALA A 299 23.90 3.61 -2.63
C ALA A 299 23.15 3.36 -1.32
N VAL A 300 22.50 4.41 -0.83
CA VAL A 300 21.45 4.39 0.17
C VAL A 300 20.14 4.74 -0.54
N MET A 301 19.09 3.96 -0.30
CA MET A 301 17.83 4.10 -1.03
C MET A 301 16.77 4.81 -0.18
N THR A 302 15.84 5.45 -0.85
CA THR A 302 14.66 6.12 -0.29
C THR A 302 13.44 5.79 -1.13
N ILE A 303 12.24 6.15 -0.64
CA ILE A 303 11.02 6.19 -1.45
C ILE A 303 10.75 7.63 -1.94
N GLU A 304 9.77 7.80 -2.81
CA GLU A 304 9.33 9.10 -3.31
C GLU A 304 8.76 9.99 -2.19
N GLY A 305 8.70 11.29 -2.43
CA GLY A 305 8.03 12.27 -1.56
C GLY A 305 8.83 12.72 -0.33
N GLY A 306 9.90 12.03 0.04
CA GLY A 306 10.74 12.34 1.20
C GLY A 306 11.72 13.49 0.98
N ASN A 307 12.25 14.03 2.10
CA ASN A 307 13.30 15.06 2.08
C ASN A 307 14.72 14.48 2.17
N HIS A 308 14.85 13.16 2.12
CA HIS A 308 16.09 12.38 2.15
C HIS A 308 17.03 12.65 3.37
N LYS A 309 16.53 13.29 4.44
CA LYS A 309 17.36 13.66 5.60
C LYS A 309 18.00 12.45 6.28
N ILE A 310 17.27 11.36 6.41
CA ILE A 310 17.77 10.13 7.03
C ILE A 310 18.89 9.57 6.14
N ALA A 311 18.68 9.47 4.82
CA ALA A 311 19.67 8.99 3.87
C ALA A 311 20.95 9.84 3.88
N ASP A 312 20.82 11.17 3.88
CA ASP A 312 21.95 12.10 3.97
C ASP A 312 22.72 11.91 5.29
N THR A 313 22.00 11.67 6.41
CA THR A 313 22.61 11.46 7.72
C THR A 313 23.32 10.10 7.76
N VAL A 314 22.74 9.04 7.21
CA VAL A 314 23.37 7.72 7.08
C VAL A 314 24.66 7.82 6.27
N ILE A 315 24.64 8.50 5.11
CA ILE A 315 25.83 8.69 4.26
C ILE A 315 26.91 9.49 4.98
N THR A 316 26.53 10.56 5.69
CA THR A 316 27.47 11.40 6.42
C THR A 316 28.10 10.67 7.61
N THR A 317 27.36 9.74 8.23
CA THR A 317 27.83 8.91 9.35
C THR A 317 28.73 7.77 8.87
N ALA A 318 28.50 7.26 7.66
CA ALA A 318 29.28 6.18 7.06
C ALA A 318 30.69 6.62 6.63
N SER A 319 31.57 5.64 6.40
CA SER A 319 32.97 5.90 6.01
C SER A 319 33.14 6.41 4.58
N ASN A 320 32.18 6.09 3.69
CA ASN A 320 32.22 6.52 2.28
C ASN A 320 31.15 7.59 2.02
N PRO A 321 31.54 8.87 1.96
CA PRO A 321 30.59 9.98 1.72
C PRO A 321 30.18 10.13 0.25
N ASP A 322 30.77 9.36 -0.68
CA ASP A 322 30.48 9.43 -2.12
C ASP A 322 29.33 8.50 -2.54
N ARG A 323 28.66 7.84 -1.57
CA ARG A 323 27.47 7.03 -1.83
C ARG A 323 26.35 7.87 -2.41
N LYS A 324 25.61 7.28 -3.34
CA LYS A 324 24.46 7.94 -3.94
C LYS A 324 23.22 7.75 -3.07
N VAL A 325 22.33 8.73 -3.08
CA VAL A 325 20.92 8.54 -2.71
C VAL A 325 20.18 8.16 -3.98
N LEU A 326 19.49 7.01 -3.97
CA LEU A 326 18.67 6.53 -5.07
C LEU A 326 17.22 6.35 -4.59
N THR A 327 16.26 6.81 -5.39
CA THR A 327 14.85 6.76 -5.02
C THR A 327 14.11 5.71 -5.86
N MET A 328 13.44 4.76 -5.20
CA MET A 328 12.45 3.90 -5.81
C MET A 328 11.05 4.43 -5.53
N ASN A 329 10.16 4.25 -6.49
CA ASN A 329 8.79 4.75 -6.39
C ASN A 329 7.85 3.64 -5.90
N SER A 330 7.18 3.87 -4.77
CA SER A 330 6.19 2.95 -4.19
C SER A 330 4.80 3.12 -4.81
N MET A 331 4.59 4.17 -5.60
CA MET A 331 3.32 4.51 -6.24
C MET A 331 2.18 4.85 -5.26
N GLN A 332 2.52 5.26 -4.04
CA GLN A 332 1.53 5.64 -3.01
C GLN A 332 1.12 7.12 -3.10
N SER A 333 1.96 7.98 -3.68
CA SER A 333 1.78 9.44 -3.68
C SER A 333 1.57 10.01 -5.09
N ILE A 334 0.81 9.31 -5.94
CA ILE A 334 0.55 9.72 -7.32
C ILE A 334 -0.54 10.79 -7.36
N THR A 335 -0.34 11.80 -8.21
CA THR A 335 -1.30 12.90 -8.41
C THR A 335 -2.10 12.75 -9.70
N ALA A 336 -3.25 13.44 -9.77
CA ALA A 336 -4.02 13.54 -11.02
C ALA A 336 -3.18 14.11 -12.17
N GLU A 337 -2.28 15.06 -11.89
CA GLU A 337 -1.37 15.64 -12.88
C GLU A 337 -0.40 14.59 -13.44
N ASP A 338 0.13 13.70 -12.61
CA ASP A 338 0.99 12.59 -13.05
C ASP A 338 0.22 11.65 -13.99
N VAL A 339 -1.04 11.35 -13.64
CA VAL A 339 -1.91 10.51 -14.47
C VAL A 339 -2.19 11.19 -15.84
N GLU A 340 -2.48 12.51 -15.85
CA GLU A 340 -2.69 13.29 -17.06
C GLU A 340 -1.42 13.36 -17.93
N ASN A 341 -0.24 13.38 -17.31
CA ASN A 341 1.05 13.35 -17.99
C ASN A 341 1.39 11.97 -18.57
N GLY A 342 0.52 10.97 -18.35
CA GLY A 342 0.58 9.67 -19.00
C GLY A 342 1.49 8.66 -18.34
N ILE A 343 1.76 8.79 -17.05
CA ILE A 343 2.44 7.73 -16.29
C ILE A 343 1.65 6.42 -16.35
N SER A 344 2.34 5.31 -16.20
CA SER A 344 1.75 4.00 -16.11
C SER A 344 2.47 3.15 -15.07
N TYR A 345 1.77 2.16 -14.50
CA TYR A 345 2.38 1.19 -13.60
C TYR A 345 3.65 0.56 -14.21
N LEU A 346 3.58 0.15 -15.48
CA LEU A 346 4.73 -0.43 -16.18
C LEU A 346 5.90 0.53 -16.29
N SER A 347 5.67 1.81 -16.65
CA SER A 347 6.76 2.79 -16.78
C SER A 347 7.44 3.04 -15.43
N MET A 348 6.69 3.10 -14.33
CA MET A 348 7.24 3.28 -12.99
C MET A 348 8.02 2.05 -12.53
N MET A 349 7.53 0.86 -12.80
CA MET A 349 8.27 -0.37 -12.51
C MET A 349 9.53 -0.50 -13.40
N GLU A 350 9.53 0.02 -14.63
CA GLU A 350 10.74 0.09 -15.47
C GLU A 350 11.78 1.08 -14.90
N GLU A 351 11.33 2.22 -14.38
CA GLU A 351 12.19 3.19 -13.69
C GLU A 351 12.77 2.58 -12.41
N ASN A 352 11.95 1.89 -11.60
CA ASN A 352 12.40 1.16 -10.42
C ASN A 352 13.45 0.08 -10.78
N LEU A 353 13.29 -0.61 -11.90
CA LEU A 353 14.29 -1.57 -12.38
C LEU A 353 15.62 -0.89 -12.71
N ALA A 354 15.58 0.31 -13.30
CA ALA A 354 16.81 1.06 -13.63
C ALA A 354 17.54 1.48 -12.34
N VAL A 355 16.79 1.98 -11.34
CA VAL A 355 17.31 2.34 -10.02
C VAL A 355 17.90 1.13 -9.31
N LEU A 356 17.18 0.00 -9.31
CA LEU A 356 17.64 -1.23 -8.68
C LEU A 356 18.94 -1.76 -9.32
N LYS A 357 19.07 -1.70 -10.64
CA LYS A 357 20.32 -2.04 -11.35
C LYS A 357 21.49 -1.18 -10.90
N GLU A 358 21.27 0.11 -10.68
CA GLU A 358 22.31 1.02 -10.19
C GLU A 358 22.67 0.71 -8.74
N ALA A 359 21.70 0.41 -7.90
CA ALA A 359 21.91 0.08 -6.49
C ALA A 359 22.68 -1.24 -6.27
N LEU A 360 22.56 -2.19 -7.19
CA LEU A 360 23.16 -3.53 -7.08
C LEU A 360 24.50 -3.69 -7.79
N ASN A 361 25.04 -2.67 -8.46
CA ASN A 361 26.30 -2.69 -9.23
C ASN A 361 27.18 -1.45 -8.99
#